data_5764da5165dfcd8cc2d7c4152722155a
#
_entry.id   5764da5165dfcd8cc2d7c4152722155a
#
_cell.length_a   1.000
_cell.length_b   1.000
_cell.length_c   1.000
_cell.angle_alpha   90.00
_cell.angle_beta   90.00
_cell.angle_gamma   90.00
#
_symmetry.space_group_name_H-M   'P 1'
#
loop_
_entity.id
_entity.type
_entity.pdbx_description
1 polymer ?
#
loop_
_entity_poly.entity_id
_entity_poly.type
_entity_poly.pdbx_seq_one_letter_code
_entity_poly.pdbx_strand_id
1 'polypeptide(L)'
;MKNTDHKIFTEFCDNYELLDAGGGQKLERWGEIITIRPERQAYFKSEIPFTEWEKTAHWKFVEKTNLKGTWKNINPAPKKWEFETRGIKFQLELTQYKHLGIFPEQEINWGFLEKNLSEKKRFLNLFAYTGAS
;
A
#
# COMPACT_ATOMS: atom_id res chain seq x y z
N MET A 1 19.17 21.08 24.39
CA MET A 1 18.90 20.65 22.99
C MET A 1 17.55 19.95 22.96
N LYS A 2 16.54 20.59 22.42
CA LYS A 2 15.24 19.94 22.21
C LYS A 2 15.40 19.07 20.98
N ASN A 3 15.47 17.76 21.18
CA ASN A 3 15.38 16.78 20.10
C ASN A 3 13.94 16.80 19.62
N THR A 4 13.64 17.63 18.64
CA THR A 4 12.38 17.56 17.93
C THR A 4 12.50 16.39 16.96
N ASP A 5 12.16 15.19 17.42
CA ASP A 5 11.89 14.06 16.56
C ASP A 5 10.72 14.48 15.65
N HIS A 6 11.05 15.03 14.50
CA HIS A 6 10.08 15.26 13.44
C HIS A 6 9.69 13.89 12.87
N LYS A 7 8.76 13.23 13.55
CA LYS A 7 8.10 12.07 12.98
C LYS A 7 7.31 12.54 11.76
N ILE A 8 7.72 12.10 10.60
CA ILE A 8 7.03 12.37 9.35
C ILE A 8 6.05 11.20 9.15
N PHE A 9 4.76 11.52 9.10
CA PHE A 9 3.71 10.54 8.85
C PHE A 9 3.11 10.80 7.47
N THR A 10 2.75 9.74 6.77
CA THR A 10 1.85 9.86 5.63
C THR A 10 0.47 10.20 6.15
N GLU A 11 0.06 11.46 5.98
CA GLU A 11 -1.21 11.95 6.53
C GLU A 11 -2.38 11.48 5.68
N PHE A 12 -2.19 11.40 4.37
CA PHE A 12 -3.28 11.09 3.46
C PHE A 12 -2.78 10.59 2.10
N CYS A 13 -3.25 9.45 1.68
CA CYS A 13 -3.16 8.97 0.31
C CYS A 13 -4.59 8.71 -0.18
N ASP A 14 -5.04 9.47 -1.18
CA ASP A 14 -6.38 9.34 -1.72
C ASP A 14 -6.71 7.91 -2.09
N ASN A 15 -7.88 7.44 -1.66
CA ASN A 15 -8.39 6.11 -1.94
C ASN A 15 -7.58 4.93 -1.33
N TYR A 16 -6.54 5.21 -0.55
CA TYR A 16 -5.83 4.19 0.21
C TYR A 16 -6.03 4.38 1.71
N GLU A 17 -6.19 3.28 2.43
CA GLU A 17 -6.28 3.30 3.89
C GLU A 17 -5.71 2.00 4.48
N LEU A 18 -4.84 2.14 5.47
CA LEU A 18 -4.46 1.05 6.34
C LEU A 18 -5.57 0.88 7.40
N LEU A 19 -6.40 -0.13 7.23
CA LEU A 19 -7.56 -0.36 8.11
C LEU A 19 -7.15 -0.96 9.45
N ASP A 20 -6.19 -1.88 9.46
CA ASP A 20 -5.65 -2.52 10.66
C ASP A 20 -4.33 -3.24 10.33
N ALA A 21 -3.54 -3.53 11.37
CA ALA A 21 -2.33 -4.33 11.25
C ALA A 21 -2.10 -5.15 12.51
N GLY A 22 -1.45 -6.30 12.40
CA GLY A 22 -1.09 -7.15 13.53
C GLY A 22 -0.88 -8.60 13.13
N GLY A 23 -0.26 -9.37 14.01
CA GLY A 23 -0.02 -10.80 13.77
C GLY A 23 0.77 -11.10 12.49
N GLY A 24 1.67 -10.20 12.10
CA GLY A 24 2.47 -10.34 10.88
C GLY A 24 1.71 -10.02 9.57
N GLN A 25 0.57 -9.37 9.65
CA GLN A 25 -0.28 -9.04 8.51
C GLN A 25 -0.84 -7.62 8.61
N LYS A 26 -1.35 -7.12 7.50
CA LYS A 26 -2.07 -5.85 7.42
C LYS A 26 -3.31 -5.97 6.56
N LEU A 27 -4.36 -5.24 6.94
CA LEU A 27 -5.61 -5.07 6.23
C LEU A 27 -5.61 -3.70 5.59
N GLU A 28 -5.74 -3.64 4.27
CA GLU A 28 -5.62 -2.40 3.51
C GLU A 28 -6.79 -2.25 2.53
N ARG A 29 -7.26 -1.02 2.39
CA ARG A 29 -8.24 -0.66 1.36
C ARG A 29 -7.55 0.10 0.22
N TRP A 30 -7.85 -0.31 -1.01
CA TRP A 30 -7.35 0.23 -2.27
C TRP A 30 -8.53 0.60 -3.17
N GLY A 31 -9.06 1.80 -2.98
CA GLY A 31 -10.36 2.16 -3.52
C GLY A 31 -11.47 1.31 -2.90
N GLU A 32 -12.13 0.48 -3.69
CA GLU A 32 -13.17 -0.45 -3.21
C GLU A 32 -12.64 -1.84 -2.85
N ILE A 33 -11.38 -2.14 -3.16
CA ILE A 33 -10.80 -3.46 -2.93
C ILE A 33 -10.05 -3.49 -1.60
N ILE A 34 -10.36 -4.48 -0.78
CA ILE A 34 -9.72 -4.71 0.52
C ILE A 34 -8.84 -5.95 0.43
N THR A 35 -7.59 -5.82 0.86
CA THR A 35 -6.59 -6.89 0.82
C THR A 35 -5.99 -7.18 2.18
N ILE A 36 -5.66 -8.45 2.41
CA ILE A 36 -4.82 -8.90 3.53
C ILE A 36 -3.46 -9.30 2.96
N ARG A 37 -2.39 -8.66 3.46
CA ARG A 37 -1.02 -8.95 3.02
C ARG A 37 -0.08 -9.19 4.21
N PRO A 38 0.99 -9.98 4.03
CA PRO A 38 2.02 -10.11 5.04
C PRO A 38 2.73 -8.77 5.31
N GLU A 39 2.90 -8.44 6.59
CA GLU A 39 3.67 -7.30 7.06
C GLU A 39 4.50 -7.73 8.26
N ARG A 40 5.80 -7.94 8.04
CA ARG A 40 6.70 -8.49 9.07
C ARG A 40 6.88 -7.57 10.28
N GLN A 41 6.70 -6.27 10.10
CA GLN A 41 6.82 -5.29 11.17
C GLN A 41 5.58 -5.23 12.07
N ALA A 42 4.46 -5.80 11.63
CA ALA A 42 3.22 -5.87 12.41
C ALA A 42 3.23 -7.06 13.38
N TYR A 43 4.22 -7.13 14.27
CA TYR A 43 4.36 -8.21 15.27
C TYR A 43 3.46 -8.05 16.50
N PHE A 44 2.81 -6.92 16.63
CA PHE A 44 1.82 -6.63 17.67
C PHE A 44 0.46 -7.27 17.36
N LYS A 45 -0.47 -7.19 18.32
CA LYS A 45 -1.83 -7.70 18.14
C LYS A 45 -2.66 -6.69 17.32
N SER A 46 -3.45 -7.21 16.36
CA SER A 46 -4.43 -6.40 15.64
C SER A 46 -5.54 -5.89 16.57
N GLU A 47 -6.10 -4.73 16.28
CA GLU A 47 -7.24 -4.19 17.02
C GLU A 47 -8.53 -4.94 16.67
N ILE A 48 -8.69 -5.29 15.39
CA ILE A 48 -9.84 -6.02 14.87
C ILE A 48 -9.51 -7.52 14.79
N PRO A 49 -10.40 -8.42 15.23
CA PRO A 49 -10.19 -9.86 15.08
C PRO A 49 -10.03 -10.27 13.60
N PHE A 50 -9.16 -11.22 13.30
CA PHE A 50 -8.95 -11.70 11.93
C PHE A 50 -10.21 -12.29 11.28
N THR A 51 -11.12 -12.83 12.08
CA THR A 51 -12.43 -13.29 11.59
C THR A 51 -13.28 -12.15 11.02
N GLU A 52 -13.14 -10.94 11.56
CA GLU A 52 -13.79 -9.75 11.00
C GLU A 52 -13.07 -9.24 9.75
N TRP A 53 -11.74 -9.34 9.70
CA TRP A 53 -10.99 -9.03 8.48
C TRP A 53 -11.46 -9.87 7.29
N GLU A 54 -11.67 -11.18 7.51
CA GLU A 54 -12.10 -12.10 6.46
C GLU A 54 -13.53 -11.85 5.98
N LYS A 55 -14.38 -11.21 6.79
CA LYS A 55 -15.72 -10.81 6.35
C LYS A 55 -15.69 -9.65 5.34
N THR A 56 -14.71 -8.78 5.42
CA THR A 56 -14.61 -7.57 4.60
C THR A 56 -13.57 -7.67 3.50
N ALA A 57 -12.49 -8.44 3.70
CA ALA A 57 -11.42 -8.57 2.72
C ALA A 57 -11.87 -9.33 1.47
N HIS A 58 -11.43 -8.85 0.32
CA HIS A 58 -11.66 -9.49 -0.98
C HIS A 58 -10.56 -10.49 -1.32
N TRP A 59 -9.31 -10.13 -1.01
CA TRP A 59 -8.15 -10.91 -1.37
C TRP A 59 -7.16 -11.04 -0.22
N LYS A 60 -6.60 -12.25 -0.06
CA LYS A 60 -5.53 -12.53 0.90
C LYS A 60 -4.32 -13.12 0.18
N PHE A 61 -3.16 -12.51 0.38
CA PHE A 61 -1.92 -13.05 -0.14
C PHE A 61 -1.41 -14.17 0.77
N VAL A 62 -1.17 -15.32 0.18
CA VAL A 62 -0.58 -16.50 0.85
C VAL A 62 0.83 -16.68 0.31
N GLU A 63 1.81 -16.39 1.17
CA GLU A 63 3.22 -16.53 0.84
C GLU A 63 3.60 -18.01 0.72
N LYS A 64 4.28 -18.38 -0.36
CA LYS A 64 4.81 -19.74 -0.59
C LYS A 64 6.32 -19.80 -0.43
N THR A 65 6.99 -18.73 -0.84
CA THR A 65 8.43 -18.52 -0.67
C THR A 65 8.66 -17.08 -0.22
N ASN A 66 9.88 -16.71 0.15
CA ASN A 66 10.20 -15.37 0.65
C ASN A 66 9.78 -14.20 -0.26
N LEU A 67 9.48 -14.44 -1.51
CA LEU A 67 9.15 -13.40 -2.50
C LEU A 67 7.86 -13.66 -3.28
N LYS A 68 7.43 -14.93 -3.37
CA LYS A 68 6.31 -15.34 -4.23
C LYS A 68 5.22 -16.04 -3.43
N GLY A 69 4.00 -15.89 -3.90
CA GLY A 69 2.84 -16.53 -3.32
C GLY A 69 1.65 -16.52 -4.26
N THR A 70 0.49 -16.69 -3.68
CA THR A 70 -0.78 -16.69 -4.41
C THR A 70 -1.80 -15.83 -3.68
N TRP A 71 -2.67 -15.22 -4.45
CA TRP A 71 -3.83 -14.50 -3.92
C TRP A 71 -5.01 -15.46 -3.79
N LYS A 72 -5.48 -15.62 -2.57
CA LYS A 72 -6.72 -16.36 -2.28
C LYS A 72 -7.89 -15.39 -2.31
N ASN A 73 -8.91 -15.68 -3.11
CA ASN A 73 -10.15 -14.93 -3.09
C ASN A 73 -10.95 -15.30 -1.84
N ILE A 74 -11.38 -14.31 -1.08
CA ILE A 74 -12.23 -14.48 0.11
C ILE A 74 -13.64 -14.04 -0.24
N ASN A 75 -13.80 -12.83 -0.76
CA ASN A 75 -15.07 -12.29 -1.24
C ASN A 75 -14.94 -11.89 -2.71
N PRO A 76 -16.02 -11.94 -3.49
CA PRO A 76 -15.97 -11.64 -4.93
C PRO A 76 -15.41 -10.26 -5.22
N ALA A 77 -14.35 -10.21 -6.04
CA ALA A 77 -13.73 -8.97 -6.50
C ALA A 77 -12.86 -9.22 -7.73
N PRO A 78 -12.64 -8.23 -8.58
CA PRO A 78 -11.75 -8.35 -9.73
C PRO A 78 -10.29 -8.54 -9.30
N LYS A 79 -9.50 -9.22 -10.13
CA LYS A 79 -8.03 -9.34 -9.94
C LYS A 79 -7.26 -8.13 -10.44
N LYS A 80 -7.92 -7.24 -11.14
CA LYS A 80 -7.37 -6.05 -11.76
C LYS A 80 -8.39 -4.94 -11.66
N TRP A 81 -7.99 -3.75 -11.15
CA TRP A 81 -8.89 -2.61 -10.96
C TRP A 81 -8.14 -1.28 -11.11
N GLU A 82 -8.89 -0.23 -11.36
CA GLU A 82 -8.38 1.13 -11.39
C GLU A 82 -8.24 1.65 -9.96
N PHE A 83 -7.13 2.31 -9.69
CA PHE A 83 -6.86 3.01 -8.44
C PHE A 83 -6.37 4.41 -8.76
N GLU A 84 -7.00 5.41 -8.20
CA GLU A 84 -6.66 6.81 -8.43
C GLU A 84 -6.11 7.44 -7.15
N THR A 85 -4.99 8.15 -7.27
CA THR A 85 -4.46 9.00 -6.21
C THR A 85 -3.78 10.21 -6.83
N ARG A 86 -3.93 11.39 -6.21
CA ARG A 86 -3.39 12.68 -6.68
C ARG A 86 -3.76 12.99 -8.15
N GLY A 87 -4.93 12.58 -8.60
CA GLY A 87 -5.39 12.76 -9.97
C GLY A 87 -4.70 11.84 -11.00
N ILE A 88 -3.88 10.89 -10.56
CA ILE A 88 -3.22 9.91 -11.42
C ILE A 88 -3.91 8.57 -11.27
N LYS A 89 -4.26 7.97 -12.40
CA LYS A 89 -4.91 6.66 -12.46
C LYS A 89 -3.87 5.56 -12.65
N PHE A 90 -3.91 4.58 -11.77
CA PHE A 90 -3.09 3.38 -11.81
C PHE A 90 -3.98 2.18 -12.06
N GLN A 91 -3.47 1.21 -12.78
CA GLN A 91 -4.10 -0.09 -12.88
C GLN A 91 -3.39 -1.06 -11.96
N LEU A 92 -4.05 -1.44 -10.86
CA LEU A 92 -3.53 -2.43 -9.93
C LEU A 92 -3.92 -3.83 -10.40
N GLU A 93 -3.02 -4.78 -10.20
CA GLU A 93 -3.22 -6.17 -10.61
C GLU A 93 -2.59 -7.14 -9.60
N LEU A 94 -3.31 -8.20 -9.27
CA LEU A 94 -2.81 -9.28 -8.44
C LEU A 94 -1.86 -10.17 -9.25
N THR A 95 -0.62 -10.24 -8.81
CA THR A 95 0.43 -11.04 -9.44
C THR A 95 0.93 -12.14 -8.49
N GLN A 96 1.99 -12.85 -8.85
CA GLN A 96 2.65 -13.77 -7.94
C GLN A 96 3.37 -13.12 -6.76
N TYR A 97 3.38 -11.79 -6.69
CA TYR A 97 4.00 -11.01 -5.63
C TYR A 97 2.94 -10.35 -4.75
N LYS A 98 3.31 -10.04 -3.50
CA LYS A 98 2.41 -9.35 -2.57
C LYS A 98 2.24 -7.86 -2.87
N HIS A 99 3.13 -7.27 -3.65
CA HIS A 99 3.10 -5.84 -3.99
C HIS A 99 2.14 -5.58 -5.15
N LEU A 100 1.38 -4.49 -5.03
CA LEU A 100 0.37 -4.08 -6.02
C LEU A 100 0.87 -3.06 -7.04
N GLY A 101 2.16 -2.68 -6.95
CA GLY A 101 2.80 -1.79 -7.91
C GLY A 101 2.89 -0.33 -7.47
N ILE A 102 2.24 0.05 -6.39
CA ILE A 102 2.32 1.39 -5.80
C ILE A 102 2.57 1.27 -4.30
N PHE A 103 3.28 2.24 -3.74
CA PHE A 103 3.64 2.33 -2.32
C PHE A 103 3.05 3.61 -1.73
N PRO A 104 1.89 3.53 -1.04
CA PRO A 104 1.21 4.70 -0.48
C PRO A 104 2.05 5.52 0.50
N GLU A 105 2.99 4.87 1.19
CA GLU A 105 3.94 5.52 2.09
C GLU A 105 4.87 6.54 1.40
N GLN A 106 4.97 6.49 0.07
CA GLN A 106 5.73 7.46 -0.72
C GLN A 106 4.98 8.79 -0.96
N GLU A 107 3.75 8.91 -0.50
CA GLU A 107 2.93 10.11 -0.68
C GLU A 107 3.66 11.39 -0.21
N ILE A 108 4.36 11.33 0.92
CA ILE A 108 5.16 12.45 1.45
C ILE A 108 6.25 12.88 0.46
N ASN A 109 6.92 11.90 -0.16
CA ASN A 109 7.95 12.16 -1.15
C ASN A 109 7.36 12.78 -2.41
N TRP A 110 6.20 12.30 -2.86
CA TRP A 110 5.50 12.90 -4.00
C TRP A 110 5.13 14.35 -3.74
N GLY A 111 4.58 14.66 -2.56
CA GLY A 111 4.27 16.03 -2.16
C GLY A 111 5.51 16.93 -2.08
N PHE A 112 6.64 16.40 -1.62
CA PHE A 112 7.92 17.11 -1.62
C PHE A 112 8.41 17.40 -3.05
N LEU A 113 8.36 16.40 -3.95
CA LEU A 113 8.77 16.56 -5.34
C LEU A 113 7.90 17.59 -6.06
N GLU A 114 6.58 17.51 -5.90
CA GLU A 114 5.64 18.46 -6.51
C GLU A 114 5.94 19.92 -6.11
N LYS A 115 6.27 20.15 -4.84
CA LYS A 115 6.60 21.49 -4.34
C LYS A 115 7.97 22.01 -4.83
N ASN A 116 8.91 21.11 -5.08
CA ASN A 116 10.30 21.49 -5.34
C ASN A 116 10.74 21.34 -6.80
N LEU A 117 10.03 20.53 -7.59
CA LEU A 117 10.28 20.41 -9.02
C LEU A 117 9.53 21.49 -9.79
N SER A 118 10.26 22.10 -10.73
CA SER A 118 9.70 23.01 -11.72
C SER A 118 10.05 22.51 -13.12
N GLU A 119 9.38 23.00 -14.14
CA GLU A 119 9.61 22.62 -15.54
C GLU A 119 11.08 22.73 -16.00
N LYS A 120 11.89 23.56 -15.32
CA LYS A 120 13.31 23.77 -15.60
C LYS A 120 14.26 22.84 -14.86
N LYS A 121 13.75 22.01 -13.95
CA LYS A 121 14.57 21.09 -13.15
C LYS A 121 14.57 19.68 -13.76
N ARG A 122 15.71 19.02 -13.62
CA ARG A 122 15.83 17.59 -13.98
C ARG A 122 15.74 16.77 -12.70
N PHE A 123 14.99 15.69 -12.75
CA PHE A 123 14.85 14.72 -11.67
C PHE A 123 15.32 13.35 -12.12
N LEU A 124 16.17 12.71 -11.34
CA LEU A 124 16.63 11.34 -11.57
C LEU A 124 16.05 10.43 -10.50
N ASN A 125 15.22 9.49 -10.91
CA ASN A 125 14.72 8.42 -10.05
C ASN A 125 15.48 7.13 -10.32
N LEU A 126 16.32 6.69 -9.37
CA LEU A 126 17.15 5.49 -9.49
C LEU A 126 16.39 4.20 -9.18
N PHE A 127 15.30 4.28 -8.46
CA PHE A 127 14.48 3.14 -8.01
C PHE A 127 13.02 3.32 -8.45
N ALA A 128 12.83 3.65 -9.72
CA ALA A 128 11.53 4.04 -10.26
C ALA A 128 10.45 2.97 -10.14
N TYR A 129 10.80 1.69 -10.05
CA TYR A 129 9.90 0.55 -9.99
C TYR A 129 8.81 0.61 -11.09
N THR A 130 7.56 0.99 -10.75
CA THR A 130 6.47 1.18 -11.71
C THR A 130 6.41 2.59 -12.29
N GLY A 131 7.30 3.48 -11.86
CA GLY A 131 7.31 4.88 -12.28
C GLY A 131 6.35 5.79 -11.50
N ALA A 132 5.86 5.34 -10.35
CA ALA A 132 4.93 6.11 -9.52
C ALA A 132 5.59 7.20 -8.66
N SER A 133 6.91 7.35 -8.74
CA SER A 133 7.68 8.38 -8.00
C SER A 133 8.26 9.40 -8.92
#